data_8c9aacd8096feaf61e7f057dd325bdde
#
_entry.id   8c9aacd8096feaf61e7f057dd325bdde
#
_cell.length_a   1.000
_cell.length_b   1.000
_cell.length_c   1.000
_cell.angle_alpha   90.00
_cell.angle_beta   90.00
_cell.angle_gamma   90.00
#
_symmetry.space_group_name_H-M   'P 1'
#
loop_
_entity.id
_entity.type
_entity.pdbx_description
1 polymer ?
#
loop_
_entity_poly.entity_id
_entity_poly.type
_entity_poly.pdbx_seq_one_letter_code
_entity_poly.pdbx_strand_id
1 'polypeptide(L)'
;LRNQRNAQVVLGEVTHIDLANRTVDAVLLGHTYRTPFDSLIVAAGAGQSYFGNDQFAEWAPGMKTIDDALELRGRILGAFEQAERSSDPMRREKLLTFVVVGGGPTGVEMAGQIAELAHHTLIGAFRHIDTTKARVILIEGADTLLPPMGAKLGGKAQDRLEKLGVEIQLGAMVTDVDRNGLTVKYKDGSVKRIESATKVWS
;
A
#
# COMPACT_ATOMS: atom_id res chain seq x y z
N LEU A 1 -14.27 -20.86 9.10
CA LEU A 1 -14.05 -22.18 8.49
C LEU A 1 -14.11 -23.32 9.50
N ARG A 2 -13.59 -23.14 10.75
CA ARG A 2 -13.52 -24.22 11.78
C ARG A 2 -14.85 -24.91 12.05
N ASN A 3 -15.98 -24.23 11.90
CA ASN A 3 -17.32 -24.75 12.17
C ASN A 3 -18.06 -25.24 10.92
N GLN A 4 -17.42 -25.18 9.75
CA GLN A 4 -18.01 -25.66 8.51
C GLN A 4 -17.78 -27.16 8.37
N ARG A 5 -18.86 -27.95 8.31
CA ARG A 5 -18.78 -29.43 8.23
C ARG A 5 -18.16 -29.95 6.94
N ASN A 6 -18.24 -29.17 5.86
CA ASN A 6 -17.73 -29.50 4.53
C ASN A 6 -16.42 -28.76 4.16
N ALA A 7 -15.72 -28.21 5.16
CA ALA A 7 -14.44 -27.52 4.95
C ALA A 7 -13.37 -28.16 5.83
N GLN A 8 -12.23 -28.46 5.21
CA GLN A 8 -11.01 -28.87 5.90
C GLN A 8 -9.93 -27.84 5.67
N VAL A 9 -9.32 -27.35 6.76
CA VAL A 9 -8.18 -26.42 6.70
C VAL A 9 -6.91 -27.22 6.95
N VAL A 10 -6.01 -27.21 5.98
CA VAL A 10 -4.71 -27.90 6.06
C VAL A 10 -3.62 -26.84 6.01
N LEU A 11 -2.74 -26.86 7.00
CA LEU A 11 -1.54 -26.03 7.00
C LEU A 11 -0.44 -26.75 6.21
N GLY A 12 0.29 -26.01 5.37
CA GLY A 12 1.42 -26.54 4.60
C GLY A 12 1.82 -25.59 3.48
N GLU A 13 3.03 -25.76 3.00
CA GLU A 13 3.53 -25.08 1.81
C GLU A 13 3.21 -25.93 0.57
N VAL A 14 2.45 -25.38 -0.36
CA VAL A 14 2.15 -26.04 -1.64
C VAL A 14 3.41 -26.03 -2.51
N THR A 15 3.95 -27.20 -2.82
CA THR A 15 5.20 -27.35 -3.57
C THR A 15 4.98 -27.80 -5.02
N HIS A 16 3.88 -28.50 -5.28
CA HIS A 16 3.57 -29.00 -6.61
C HIS A 16 2.07 -29.12 -6.87
N ILE A 17 1.64 -28.82 -8.09
CA ILE A 17 0.27 -29.03 -8.58
C ILE A 17 0.36 -29.92 -9.82
N ASP A 18 -0.17 -31.14 -9.73
CA ASP A 18 -0.28 -32.06 -10.84
C ASP A 18 -1.68 -31.99 -11.45
N LEU A 19 -1.78 -31.29 -12.57
CA LEU A 19 -3.05 -31.10 -13.27
C LEU A 19 -3.53 -32.38 -13.96
N ALA A 20 -2.62 -33.27 -14.38
CA ALA A 20 -2.96 -34.52 -15.06
C ALA A 20 -3.61 -35.53 -14.11
N ASN A 21 -3.04 -35.69 -12.92
CA ASN A 21 -3.54 -36.55 -11.87
C ASN A 21 -4.49 -35.83 -10.88
N ARG A 22 -4.69 -34.52 -11.07
CA ARG A 22 -5.54 -33.66 -10.20
C ARG A 22 -5.17 -33.79 -8.74
N THR A 23 -3.88 -33.57 -8.42
CA THR A 23 -3.39 -33.60 -7.04
C THR A 23 -2.56 -32.38 -6.71
N VAL A 24 -2.59 -31.96 -5.44
CA VAL A 24 -1.75 -30.91 -4.87
C VAL A 24 -0.85 -31.56 -3.82
N ASP A 25 0.44 -31.33 -3.92
CA ASP A 25 1.42 -31.73 -2.91
C ASP A 25 1.74 -30.51 -2.01
N ALA A 26 1.63 -30.71 -0.71
CA ALA A 26 1.98 -29.72 0.29
C ALA A 26 2.97 -30.32 1.31
N VAL A 27 3.90 -29.51 1.79
CA VAL A 27 4.91 -29.91 2.79
C VAL A 27 4.63 -29.20 4.12
N LEU A 28 4.62 -29.96 5.19
CA LEU A 28 4.56 -29.48 6.56
C LEU A 28 5.55 -30.26 7.43
N LEU A 29 6.47 -29.56 8.12
CA LEU A 29 7.47 -30.18 8.99
C LEU A 29 8.28 -31.32 8.34
N GLY A 30 8.60 -31.17 7.05
CA GLY A 30 9.34 -32.15 6.27
C GLY A 30 8.52 -33.34 5.75
N HIS A 31 7.23 -33.40 6.03
CA HIS A 31 6.32 -34.43 5.50
C HIS A 31 5.52 -33.88 4.33
N THR A 32 5.45 -34.67 3.25
CA THR A 32 4.65 -34.34 2.06
C THR A 32 3.25 -34.96 2.17
N TYR A 33 2.24 -34.13 1.99
CA TYR A 33 0.84 -34.50 1.96
C TYR A 33 0.31 -34.32 0.53
N ARG A 34 -0.32 -35.35 -0.04
CA ARG A 34 -0.95 -35.29 -1.35
C ARG A 34 -2.46 -35.23 -1.19
N THR A 35 -3.07 -34.20 -1.77
CA THR A 35 -4.53 -33.99 -1.71
C THR A 35 -5.10 -34.06 -3.14
N PRO A 36 -6.05 -34.97 -3.43
CA PRO A 36 -6.74 -34.98 -4.72
C PRO A 36 -7.78 -33.85 -4.80
N PHE A 37 -8.11 -33.38 -6.00
CA PHE A 37 -9.15 -32.39 -6.24
C PHE A 37 -9.94 -32.69 -7.53
N ASP A 38 -11.21 -32.33 -7.57
CA ASP A 38 -12.03 -32.28 -8.78
C ASP A 38 -11.93 -30.91 -9.45
N SER A 39 -11.92 -29.86 -8.63
CA SER A 39 -11.73 -28.45 -9.04
C SER A 39 -10.74 -27.78 -8.11
N LEU A 40 -9.85 -26.95 -8.66
CA LEU A 40 -8.82 -26.23 -7.91
C LEU A 40 -8.99 -24.72 -8.08
N ILE A 41 -9.01 -24.01 -6.96
CA ILE A 41 -8.91 -22.56 -6.94
C ILE A 41 -7.52 -22.19 -6.41
N VAL A 42 -6.69 -21.56 -7.25
CA VAL A 42 -5.38 -21.07 -6.86
C VAL A 42 -5.55 -19.65 -6.31
N ALA A 43 -5.34 -19.49 -5.00
CA ALA A 43 -5.48 -18.25 -4.28
C ALA A 43 -4.20 -17.95 -3.47
N ALA A 44 -3.03 -18.11 -4.12
CA ALA A 44 -1.71 -18.03 -3.50
C ALA A 44 -1.23 -16.59 -3.24
N GLY A 45 -2.10 -15.59 -3.44
CA GLY A 45 -1.74 -14.18 -3.35
C GLY A 45 -0.98 -13.68 -4.58
N ALA A 46 -0.48 -12.45 -4.48
CA ALA A 46 0.31 -11.80 -5.51
C ALA A 46 1.51 -11.10 -4.87
N GLY A 47 2.64 -11.14 -5.55
CA GLY A 47 3.82 -10.38 -5.15
C GLY A 47 3.66 -8.88 -5.45
N GLN A 48 4.49 -8.06 -4.83
CA GLN A 48 4.60 -6.64 -5.14
C GLN A 48 5.37 -6.48 -6.45
N SER A 49 4.90 -5.58 -7.32
CA SER A 49 5.61 -5.20 -8.55
C SER A 49 6.05 -3.74 -8.48
N TYR A 50 7.32 -3.50 -8.74
CA TYR A 50 7.88 -2.16 -8.88
C TYR A 50 8.17 -1.80 -10.35
N PHE A 51 7.60 -2.57 -11.29
CA PHE A 51 7.76 -2.37 -12.75
C PHE A 51 9.24 -2.30 -13.20
N GLY A 52 10.07 -3.17 -12.63
CA GLY A 52 11.52 -3.23 -12.92
C GLY A 52 12.39 -2.29 -12.10
N ASN A 53 11.84 -1.61 -11.11
CA ASN A 53 12.54 -0.72 -10.20
C ASN A 53 12.55 -1.27 -8.76
N ASP A 54 12.95 -2.51 -8.59
CA ASP A 54 12.88 -3.23 -7.30
C ASP A 54 13.67 -2.55 -6.18
N GLN A 55 14.65 -1.70 -6.52
CA GLN A 55 15.36 -0.85 -5.56
C GLN A 55 14.45 0.15 -4.81
N PHE A 56 13.26 0.44 -5.34
CA PHE A 56 12.29 1.32 -4.65
C PHE A 56 11.72 0.69 -3.38
N ALA A 57 11.75 -0.64 -3.27
CA ALA A 57 11.23 -1.39 -2.12
C ALA A 57 11.86 -0.93 -0.78
N GLU A 58 13.14 -0.57 -0.79
CA GLU A 58 13.85 -0.07 0.39
C GLU A 58 13.17 1.15 1.01
N TRP A 59 12.71 2.08 0.16
CA TRP A 59 12.18 3.37 0.58
C TRP A 59 10.66 3.51 0.48
N ALA A 60 10.02 2.68 -0.34
CA ALA A 60 8.58 2.62 -0.54
C ALA A 60 8.10 1.16 -0.47
N PRO A 61 8.02 0.58 0.74
CA PRO A 61 7.56 -0.80 0.89
C PRO A 61 6.16 -1.00 0.35
N GLY A 62 5.89 -2.21 -0.11
CA GLY A 62 4.55 -2.65 -0.51
C GLY A 62 3.64 -2.94 0.68
N MET A 63 2.42 -3.42 0.39
CA MET A 63 1.50 -3.94 1.40
C MET A 63 0.84 -5.21 0.89
N LYS A 64 1.56 -6.33 0.96
CA LYS A 64 1.07 -7.66 0.55
C LYS A 64 1.07 -8.67 1.69
N THR A 65 1.90 -8.46 2.70
CA THR A 65 2.07 -9.36 3.84
C THR A 65 1.71 -8.67 5.16
N ILE A 66 1.58 -9.47 6.22
CA ILE A 66 1.39 -8.94 7.59
C ILE A 66 2.63 -8.15 8.03
N ASP A 67 3.82 -8.60 7.65
CA ASP A 67 5.08 -7.92 7.99
C ASP A 67 5.14 -6.54 7.33
N ASP A 68 4.73 -6.42 6.06
CA ASP A 68 4.60 -5.12 5.39
C ASP A 68 3.65 -4.19 6.14
N ALA A 69 2.51 -4.70 6.58
CA ALA A 69 1.51 -3.90 7.32
C ALA A 69 2.06 -3.42 8.67
N LEU A 70 2.84 -4.26 9.38
CA LEU A 70 3.50 -3.89 10.64
C LEU A 70 4.59 -2.85 10.41
N GLU A 71 5.38 -3.00 9.36
CA GLU A 71 6.40 -2.03 8.96
C GLU A 71 5.78 -0.68 8.63
N LEU A 72 4.75 -0.66 7.75
CA LEU A 72 4.06 0.57 7.36
C LEU A 72 3.43 1.27 8.56
N ARG A 73 2.79 0.54 9.46
CA ARG A 73 2.28 1.09 10.71
C ARG A 73 3.37 1.77 11.52
N GLY A 74 4.52 1.10 11.65
CA GLY A 74 5.68 1.66 12.36
C GLY A 74 6.22 2.91 11.69
N ARG A 75 6.33 2.95 10.36
CA ARG A 75 6.79 4.12 9.59
C ARG A 75 5.82 5.30 9.72
N ILE A 76 4.50 5.06 9.60
CA ILE A 76 3.47 6.10 9.68
C ILE A 76 3.42 6.72 11.07
N LEU A 77 3.24 5.91 12.12
CA LEU A 77 3.18 6.41 13.49
C LEU A 77 4.51 7.02 13.93
N GLY A 78 5.63 6.39 13.57
CA GLY A 78 6.97 6.90 13.85
C GLY A 78 7.27 8.24 13.17
N ALA A 79 6.63 8.54 12.03
CA ALA A 79 6.74 9.84 11.37
C ALA A 79 6.09 10.96 12.19
N PHE A 80 4.90 10.72 12.75
CA PHE A 80 4.24 11.68 13.67
C PHE A 80 5.07 11.90 14.94
N GLU A 81 5.58 10.82 15.56
CA GLU A 81 6.43 10.91 16.75
C GLU A 81 7.73 11.70 16.49
N GLN A 82 8.35 11.49 15.35
CA GLN A 82 9.55 12.23 14.96
C GLN A 82 9.23 13.71 14.65
N ALA A 83 8.08 13.98 14.01
CA ALA A 83 7.63 15.34 13.73
C ALA A 83 7.37 16.12 15.03
N GLU A 84 6.72 15.48 16.02
CA GLU A 84 6.50 16.05 17.36
C GLU A 84 7.80 16.50 18.02
N ARG A 85 8.86 15.68 17.91
CA ARG A 85 10.17 15.96 18.52
C ARG A 85 11.06 16.89 17.71
N SER A 86 10.73 17.17 16.45
CA SER A 86 11.55 18.04 15.59
C SER A 86 11.26 19.50 15.84
N SER A 87 12.31 20.32 15.97
CA SER A 87 12.20 21.78 15.96
C SER A 87 12.38 22.39 14.56
N ASP A 88 12.85 21.58 13.59
CA ASP A 88 13.07 22.01 12.21
C ASP A 88 11.77 21.96 11.41
N PRO A 89 11.25 23.10 10.90
CA PRO A 89 10.02 23.15 10.14
C PRO A 89 10.08 22.32 8.83
N MET A 90 11.19 22.35 8.12
CA MET A 90 11.35 21.59 6.86
C MET A 90 11.33 20.08 7.11
N ARG A 91 11.99 19.65 8.19
CA ARG A 91 11.95 18.25 8.61
C ARG A 91 10.56 17.84 9.06
N ARG A 92 9.81 18.70 9.77
CA ARG A 92 8.41 18.45 10.14
C ARG A 92 7.52 18.26 8.92
N GLU A 93 7.61 19.16 7.95
CA GLU A 93 6.84 19.08 6.72
C GLU A 93 7.10 17.76 5.98
N LYS A 94 8.37 17.38 5.84
CA LYS A 94 8.75 16.09 5.23
C LYS A 94 8.21 14.89 5.99
N LEU A 95 8.24 14.90 7.33
CA LEU A 95 7.74 13.83 8.19
C LEU A 95 6.21 13.75 8.14
N LEU A 96 5.51 14.86 8.00
CA LEU A 96 4.06 14.96 7.89
C LEU A 96 3.55 14.84 6.44
N THR A 97 4.42 14.52 5.48
CA THR A 97 4.05 14.22 4.10
C THR A 97 4.10 12.70 3.87
N PHE A 98 2.94 12.13 3.57
CA PHE A 98 2.73 10.71 3.28
C PHE A 98 2.40 10.54 1.81
N VAL A 99 3.11 9.65 1.11
CA VAL A 99 2.87 9.40 -0.31
C VAL A 99 2.48 7.96 -0.54
N VAL A 100 1.37 7.75 -1.22
CA VAL A 100 0.91 6.44 -1.69
C VAL A 100 1.04 6.40 -3.20
N VAL A 101 1.77 5.42 -3.72
CA VAL A 101 1.97 5.22 -5.16
C VAL A 101 1.11 4.06 -5.63
N GLY A 102 0.23 4.32 -6.60
CA GLY A 102 -0.73 3.39 -7.15
C GLY A 102 -2.17 3.70 -6.72
N GLY A 103 -3.05 3.93 -7.69
CA GLY A 103 -4.47 4.25 -7.50
C GLY A 103 -5.39 3.04 -7.61
N GLY A 104 -4.85 1.83 -7.42
CA GLY A 104 -5.62 0.59 -7.29
C GLY A 104 -6.38 0.51 -5.94
N PRO A 105 -7.12 -0.58 -5.68
CA PRO A 105 -7.89 -0.74 -4.44
C PRO A 105 -7.06 -0.52 -3.17
N THR A 106 -5.89 -1.17 -3.09
CA THR A 106 -5.00 -1.04 -1.93
C THR A 106 -4.53 0.40 -1.69
N GLY A 107 -4.13 1.10 -2.76
CA GLY A 107 -3.66 2.49 -2.64
C GLY A 107 -4.77 3.45 -2.24
N VAL A 108 -5.97 3.28 -2.79
CA VAL A 108 -7.16 4.06 -2.40
C VAL A 108 -7.50 3.85 -0.93
N GLU A 109 -7.50 2.61 -0.46
CA GLU A 109 -7.74 2.27 0.95
C GLU A 109 -6.65 2.85 1.86
N MET A 110 -5.38 2.68 1.50
CA MET A 110 -4.26 3.19 2.29
C MET A 110 -4.27 4.71 2.39
N ALA A 111 -4.46 5.41 1.29
CA ALA A 111 -4.52 6.87 1.29
C ALA A 111 -5.69 7.36 2.17
N GLY A 112 -6.85 6.73 2.07
CA GLY A 112 -8.01 7.03 2.91
C GLY A 112 -7.73 6.80 4.40
N GLN A 113 -7.13 5.66 4.75
CA GLN A 113 -6.82 5.33 6.15
C GLN A 113 -5.76 6.26 6.75
N ILE A 114 -4.72 6.63 5.99
CA ILE A 114 -3.70 7.58 6.46
C ILE A 114 -4.33 8.96 6.68
N ALA A 115 -5.19 9.42 5.76
CA ALA A 115 -5.88 10.70 5.90
C ALA A 115 -6.83 10.71 7.10
N GLU A 116 -7.61 9.66 7.31
CA GLU A 116 -8.51 9.52 8.46
C GLU A 116 -7.73 9.47 9.78
N LEU A 117 -6.59 8.75 9.81
CA LEU A 117 -5.70 8.71 10.96
C LEU A 117 -5.18 10.12 11.29
N ALA A 118 -4.63 10.83 10.30
CA ALA A 118 -4.02 12.15 10.48
C ALA A 118 -5.05 13.24 10.83
N HIS A 119 -6.16 13.30 10.07
CA HIS A 119 -7.08 14.43 10.11
C HIS A 119 -8.24 14.24 11.08
N HIS A 120 -8.42 13.02 11.64
CA HIS A 120 -9.50 12.73 12.59
C HIS A 120 -9.02 12.00 13.84
N THR A 121 -8.30 10.89 13.70
CA THR A 121 -7.98 10.02 14.85
C THR A 121 -6.92 10.62 15.77
N LEU A 122 -5.89 11.25 15.20
CA LEU A 122 -4.74 11.79 15.95
C LEU A 122 -4.90 13.25 16.37
N ILE A 123 -6.07 13.88 16.14
CA ILE A 123 -6.32 15.26 16.59
C ILE A 123 -6.10 15.36 18.10
N GLY A 124 -5.22 16.28 18.50
CA GLY A 124 -4.92 16.52 19.91
C GLY A 124 -4.04 15.47 20.59
N ALA A 125 -3.56 14.45 19.85
CA ALA A 125 -2.66 13.43 20.40
C ALA A 125 -1.24 13.95 20.64
N PHE A 126 -0.85 15.05 19.97
CA PHE A 126 0.48 15.67 20.03
C PHE A 126 0.41 17.11 20.53
N ARG A 127 1.51 17.59 21.13
CA ARG A 127 1.57 18.93 21.72
C ARG A 127 2.16 19.99 20.80
N HIS A 128 3.12 19.61 19.95
CA HIS A 128 3.91 20.52 19.13
C HIS A 128 3.58 20.47 17.65
N ILE A 129 2.84 19.44 17.22
CA ILE A 129 2.36 19.34 15.84
C ILE A 129 0.83 19.32 15.78
N ASP A 130 0.32 19.86 14.71
CA ASP A 130 -1.08 19.76 14.31
C ASP A 130 -1.18 18.70 13.20
N THR A 131 -1.72 17.55 13.53
CA THR A 131 -1.81 16.41 12.61
C THR A 131 -2.73 16.67 11.43
N THR A 132 -3.66 17.64 11.54
CA THR A 132 -4.54 18.05 10.44
C THR A 132 -3.79 18.72 9.29
N LYS A 133 -2.54 19.14 9.53
CA LYS A 133 -1.64 19.71 8.51
C LYS A 133 -0.83 18.65 7.78
N ALA A 134 -0.98 17.38 8.13
CA ALA A 134 -0.35 16.30 7.39
C ALA A 134 -0.88 16.25 5.95
N ARG A 135 0.02 16.09 5.00
CA ARG A 135 -0.30 15.93 3.59
C ARG A 135 -0.33 14.45 3.25
N VAL A 136 -1.42 14.01 2.64
CA VAL A 136 -1.54 12.66 2.10
C VAL A 136 -1.70 12.76 0.59
N ILE A 137 -0.75 12.23 -0.16
CA ILE A 137 -0.68 12.36 -1.61
C ILE A 137 -0.82 10.98 -2.22
N LEU A 138 -1.80 10.80 -3.10
CA LEU A 138 -1.99 9.58 -3.90
C LEU A 138 -1.57 9.86 -5.34
N ILE A 139 -0.59 9.09 -5.83
CA ILE A 139 -0.04 9.23 -7.19
C ILE A 139 -0.48 8.04 -8.02
N GLU A 140 -1.06 8.30 -9.20
CA GLU A 140 -1.50 7.27 -10.14
C GLU A 140 -1.07 7.61 -11.57
N GLY A 141 -0.50 6.63 -12.27
CA GLY A 141 -0.06 6.77 -13.67
C GLY A 141 -1.20 6.86 -14.67
N ALA A 142 -2.35 6.27 -14.35
CA ALA A 142 -3.57 6.37 -15.17
C ALA A 142 -4.30 7.70 -14.96
N ASP A 143 -5.30 7.97 -15.81
CA ASP A 143 -6.14 9.18 -15.73
C ASP A 143 -7.31 9.06 -14.76
N THR A 144 -7.44 7.92 -14.07
CA THR A 144 -8.52 7.66 -13.13
C THR A 144 -8.04 6.71 -12.03
N LEU A 145 -8.62 6.83 -10.85
CA LEU A 145 -8.49 5.83 -9.81
C LEU A 145 -9.27 4.57 -10.16
N LEU A 146 -8.85 3.42 -9.62
CA LEU A 146 -9.51 2.14 -9.78
C LEU A 146 -9.81 1.79 -11.26
N PRO A 147 -8.84 1.88 -12.20
CA PRO A 147 -9.10 1.71 -13.61
C PRO A 147 -9.92 0.46 -13.96
N PRO A 148 -9.69 -0.72 -13.36
CA PRO A 148 -10.48 -1.92 -13.67
C PRO A 148 -11.95 -1.84 -13.24
N MET A 149 -12.32 -0.91 -12.36
CA MET A 149 -13.69 -0.74 -11.84
C MET A 149 -14.51 0.29 -12.65
N GLY A 150 -13.88 0.94 -13.62
CA GLY A 150 -14.49 1.91 -14.52
C GLY A 150 -14.62 3.32 -13.93
N ALA A 151 -14.79 4.31 -14.82
CA ALA A 151 -14.73 5.74 -14.52
C ALA A 151 -15.74 6.19 -13.44
N LYS A 152 -16.94 5.59 -13.40
CA LYS A 152 -17.98 5.96 -12.41
C LYS A 152 -17.55 5.65 -10.98
N LEU A 153 -16.94 4.49 -10.74
CA LEU A 153 -16.46 4.12 -9.41
C LEU A 153 -15.15 4.85 -9.08
N GLY A 154 -14.25 5.00 -10.05
CA GLY A 154 -13.03 5.79 -9.91
C GLY A 154 -13.33 7.24 -9.51
N GLY A 155 -14.29 7.90 -10.17
CA GLY A 155 -14.72 9.26 -9.81
C GLY A 155 -15.29 9.36 -8.39
N LYS A 156 -16.14 8.39 -7.99
CA LYS A 156 -16.66 8.36 -6.61
C LYS A 156 -15.55 8.16 -5.56
N ALA A 157 -14.55 7.33 -5.86
CA ALA A 157 -13.41 7.11 -4.98
C ALA A 157 -12.58 8.41 -4.85
N GLN A 158 -12.35 9.09 -5.98
CA GLN A 158 -11.66 10.37 -6.02
C GLN A 158 -12.39 11.41 -5.15
N ASP A 159 -13.69 11.66 -5.41
CA ASP A 159 -14.51 12.59 -4.62
C ASP A 159 -14.45 12.29 -3.11
N ARG A 160 -14.43 11.01 -2.75
CA ARG A 160 -14.38 10.62 -1.33
C ARG A 160 -13.02 10.89 -0.71
N LEU A 161 -11.93 10.58 -1.41
CA LEU A 161 -10.57 10.83 -0.93
C LEU A 161 -10.27 12.32 -0.82
N GLU A 162 -10.70 13.13 -1.81
CA GLU A 162 -10.55 14.59 -1.77
C GLU A 162 -11.28 15.20 -0.56
N LYS A 163 -12.47 14.70 -0.22
CA LYS A 163 -13.21 15.10 1.00
C LYS A 163 -12.50 14.71 2.29
N LEU A 164 -11.66 13.68 2.28
CA LEU A 164 -10.79 13.31 3.41
C LEU A 164 -9.49 14.12 3.45
N GLY A 165 -9.26 15.01 2.47
CA GLY A 165 -8.06 15.82 2.39
C GLY A 165 -6.89 15.15 1.67
N VAL A 166 -7.13 14.09 0.87
CA VAL A 166 -6.07 13.46 0.06
C VAL A 166 -5.84 14.29 -1.20
N GLU A 167 -4.57 14.61 -1.47
CA GLU A 167 -4.12 15.22 -2.71
C GLU A 167 -3.95 14.12 -3.78
N ILE A 168 -4.72 14.16 -4.86
CA ILE A 168 -4.68 13.13 -5.91
C ILE A 168 -3.93 13.67 -7.13
N GLN A 169 -2.95 12.90 -7.61
CA GLN A 169 -2.14 13.22 -8.79
C GLN A 169 -2.29 12.09 -9.81
N LEU A 170 -3.15 12.32 -10.81
CA LEU A 170 -3.39 11.40 -11.92
C LEU A 170 -2.45 11.69 -13.11
N GLY A 171 -2.24 10.71 -13.98
CA GLY A 171 -1.32 10.81 -15.10
C GLY A 171 0.11 11.10 -14.67
N ALA A 172 0.48 10.68 -13.49
CA ALA A 172 1.72 10.99 -12.80
C ALA A 172 2.51 9.71 -12.51
N MET A 173 3.70 9.58 -13.05
CA MET A 173 4.55 8.40 -12.92
C MET A 173 5.73 8.67 -12.01
N VAL A 174 5.92 7.82 -11.01
CA VAL A 174 7.10 7.85 -10.15
C VAL A 174 8.30 7.30 -10.93
N THR A 175 9.36 8.08 -11.02
CA THR A 175 10.58 7.75 -11.77
C THR A 175 11.79 7.49 -10.90
N ASP A 176 11.75 7.95 -9.66
CA ASP A 176 12.82 7.72 -8.68
C ASP A 176 12.25 7.78 -7.25
N VAL A 177 12.82 6.98 -6.35
CA VAL A 177 12.46 6.92 -4.92
C VAL A 177 13.72 6.75 -4.09
N ASP A 178 13.89 7.62 -3.09
CA ASP A 178 14.98 7.52 -2.13
C ASP A 178 14.51 7.77 -0.69
N ARG A 179 15.45 7.82 0.24
CA ARG A 179 15.18 8.07 1.66
C ARG A 179 14.40 9.36 1.90
N ASN A 180 14.61 10.39 1.07
CA ASN A 180 14.12 11.72 1.32
C ASN A 180 12.79 12.03 0.63
N GLY A 181 12.43 11.27 -0.40
CA GLY A 181 11.22 11.50 -1.15
C GLY A 181 11.13 10.69 -2.43
N LEU A 182 10.46 11.24 -3.42
CA LEU A 182 10.31 10.64 -4.73
C LEU A 182 10.23 11.70 -5.84
N THR A 183 10.57 11.30 -7.05
CA THR A 183 10.48 12.13 -8.25
C THR A 183 9.32 11.66 -9.11
N VAL A 184 8.48 12.60 -9.53
CA VAL A 184 7.27 12.33 -10.31
C VAL A 184 7.37 13.02 -11.65
N LYS A 185 7.10 12.29 -12.73
CA LYS A 185 7.00 12.81 -14.09
C LYS A 185 5.54 12.82 -14.51
N TYR A 186 5.07 13.97 -14.98
CA TYR A 186 3.70 14.17 -15.45
C TYR A 186 3.59 14.01 -16.97
N LYS A 187 2.36 13.87 -17.48
CA LYS A 187 2.10 13.72 -18.92
C LYS A 187 2.54 14.91 -19.77
N ASP A 188 2.54 16.12 -19.20
CA ASP A 188 3.04 17.33 -19.86
C ASP A 188 4.58 17.39 -19.95
N GLY A 189 5.25 16.36 -19.45
CA GLY A 189 6.70 16.26 -19.41
C GLY A 189 7.35 16.96 -18.21
N SER A 190 6.59 17.66 -17.39
CA SER A 190 7.13 18.27 -16.17
C SER A 190 7.58 17.22 -15.17
N VAL A 191 8.61 17.55 -14.40
CA VAL A 191 9.14 16.68 -13.35
C VAL A 191 9.14 17.45 -12.04
N LYS A 192 8.63 16.82 -10.99
CA LYS A 192 8.60 17.41 -9.66
C LYS A 192 9.18 16.46 -8.63
N ARG A 193 9.86 17.02 -7.65
CA ARG A 193 10.30 16.32 -6.45
C ARG A 193 9.28 16.52 -5.34
N ILE A 194 8.93 15.43 -4.64
CA ILE A 194 8.09 15.47 -3.43
C ILE A 194 8.95 14.95 -2.29
N GLU A 195 9.23 15.83 -1.33
CA GLU A 195 9.92 15.45 -0.10
C GLU A 195 8.94 14.74 0.84
N SER A 196 9.29 13.52 1.24
CA SER A 196 8.47 12.68 2.11
C SER A 196 9.32 11.65 2.85
N ALA A 197 9.09 11.50 4.14
CA ALA A 197 9.73 10.46 4.92
C ALA A 197 9.03 9.09 4.76
N THR A 198 7.72 9.09 4.49
CA THR A 198 6.90 7.87 4.41
C THR A 198 6.27 7.72 3.04
N LYS A 199 6.67 6.69 2.31
CA LYS A 199 6.15 6.31 1.01
C LYS A 199 5.65 4.86 1.06
N VAL A 200 4.54 4.58 0.37
CA VAL A 200 3.94 3.26 0.25
C VAL A 200 3.75 2.95 -1.23
N TRP A 201 4.12 1.76 -1.65
CA TRP A 201 3.88 1.29 -3.01
C TRP A 201 2.74 0.27 -3.01
N SER A 202 1.66 0.50 -3.77
CA SER A 202 0.46 -0.36 -3.78
C SER A 202 0.23 -1.08 -5.09
#